data_a75bedb128dedf15bf2b3c72cab7ee90
#
_entry.id   a75bedb128dedf15bf2b3c72cab7ee90
#
_cell.length_a   1.000
_cell.length_b   1.000
_cell.length_c   1.000
_cell.angle_alpha   90.00
_cell.angle_beta   90.00
_cell.angle_gamma   90.00
#
_symmetry.space_group_name_H-M   'P 1'
#
loop_
_entity.id
_entity.type
_entity.pdbx_description
1 polymer ?
#
loop_
_entity_poly.entity_id
_entity_poly.type
_entity_poly.pdbx_seq_one_letter_code
_entity_poly.pdbx_strand_id
1 'polypeptide(L)'
;MDKQFQVFQKLCIDILAESDNCEASQKAFKEAKTIPALVQAWRTFLSGVIHEVPLQVKDAFARLYDTYKAEINASDLYYNEDPQQNHRCMVLIGDAPAGKENAVLQINGNHHVYVIGNQKVTIGDSCHVTVSADDTRVTVTDHAVATIEKGSIEAWGRAQVSGHGDITCHDSTVVSIDGGVVHDHGHLQILAYNDSLVDSFTKRRVMLYDKATLQLRPREK
;
A
#
# COMPACT_ATOMS: atom_id res chain seq x y z
N MET A 1 26.30 3.39 -16.67
CA MET A 1 25.34 3.34 -15.55
C MET A 1 26.05 3.84 -14.31
N ASP A 2 25.41 4.70 -13.56
CA ASP A 2 26.03 5.27 -12.39
C ASP A 2 25.90 4.35 -11.14
N LYS A 3 26.47 4.82 -10.04
CA LYS A 3 26.53 4.07 -8.78
C LYS A 3 25.14 3.78 -8.21
N GLN A 4 24.17 4.69 -8.34
CA GLN A 4 22.84 4.52 -7.74
C GLN A 4 22.06 3.40 -8.44
N PHE A 5 22.12 3.37 -9.78
CA PHE A 5 21.52 2.28 -10.56
C PHE A 5 22.08 0.92 -10.17
N GLN A 6 23.40 0.80 -10.07
CA GLN A 6 24.06 -0.47 -9.73
C GLN A 6 23.75 -0.92 -8.30
N VAL A 7 23.70 0.01 -7.35
CA VAL A 7 23.37 -0.29 -5.94
C VAL A 7 21.94 -0.81 -5.83
N PHE A 8 20.97 -0.12 -6.43
CA PHE A 8 19.57 -0.55 -6.37
C PHE A 8 19.36 -1.90 -7.08
N GLN A 9 19.92 -2.06 -8.29
CA GLN A 9 19.84 -3.30 -9.05
C GLN A 9 20.40 -4.48 -8.26
N LYS A 10 21.58 -4.31 -7.65
CA LYS A 10 22.23 -5.37 -6.85
C LYS A 10 21.40 -5.74 -5.63
N LEU A 11 20.90 -4.76 -4.86
CA LEU A 11 20.06 -5.02 -3.69
C LEU A 11 18.83 -5.84 -4.05
N CYS A 12 18.14 -5.50 -5.14
CA CYS A 12 16.98 -6.26 -5.59
C CYS A 12 17.36 -7.71 -5.96
N ILE A 13 18.49 -7.91 -6.62
CA ILE A 13 18.98 -9.26 -6.98
C ILE A 13 19.32 -10.07 -5.72
N ASP A 14 20.01 -9.48 -4.75
CA ASP A 14 20.45 -10.15 -3.52
C ASP A 14 19.22 -10.61 -2.70
N ILE A 15 18.20 -9.77 -2.54
CA ILE A 15 16.96 -10.11 -1.83
C ILE A 15 16.18 -11.23 -2.55
N LEU A 16 16.09 -11.15 -3.87
CA LEU A 16 15.43 -12.18 -4.66
C LEU A 16 16.18 -13.50 -4.63
N ALA A 17 17.50 -13.50 -4.40
CA ALA A 17 18.29 -14.71 -4.26
C ALA A 17 18.02 -15.46 -2.94
N GLU A 18 17.55 -14.75 -1.92
CA GLU A 18 17.17 -15.32 -0.61
C GLU A 18 15.74 -15.91 -0.62
N SER A 19 14.94 -15.60 -1.63
CA SER A 19 13.57 -16.09 -1.77
C SER A 19 13.49 -17.20 -2.83
N ASP A 20 13.01 -18.38 -2.47
CA ASP A 20 13.01 -19.60 -3.31
C ASP A 20 12.22 -19.52 -4.64
N ASN A 21 11.57 -18.41 -4.97
CA ASN A 21 10.56 -18.36 -6.02
C ASN A 21 10.80 -17.33 -7.14
N CYS A 22 12.03 -16.83 -7.37
CA CYS A 22 12.19 -15.62 -8.18
C CYS A 22 13.28 -15.61 -9.25
N GLU A 23 13.59 -16.73 -9.90
CA GLU A 23 14.57 -16.76 -11.00
C GLU A 23 14.23 -15.77 -12.14
N ALA A 24 12.94 -15.68 -12.52
CA ALA A 24 12.50 -14.78 -13.58
C ALA A 24 12.70 -13.31 -13.20
N SER A 25 12.38 -12.94 -11.94
CA SER A 25 12.56 -11.58 -11.43
C SER A 25 14.04 -11.24 -11.27
N GLN A 26 14.87 -12.15 -10.75
CA GLN A 26 16.32 -11.97 -10.70
C GLN A 26 16.91 -11.75 -12.09
N LYS A 27 16.48 -12.55 -13.09
CA LYS A 27 16.90 -12.40 -14.48
C LYS A 27 16.52 -11.03 -15.02
N ALA A 28 15.28 -10.56 -14.77
CA ALA A 28 14.82 -9.24 -15.22
C ALA A 28 15.71 -8.11 -14.66
N PHE A 29 16.07 -8.16 -13.37
CA PHE A 29 17.00 -7.19 -12.80
C PHE A 29 18.41 -7.30 -13.37
N LYS A 30 18.97 -8.52 -13.54
CA LYS A 30 20.31 -8.73 -14.12
C LYS A 30 20.41 -8.23 -15.56
N GLU A 31 19.35 -8.36 -16.33
CA GLU A 31 19.28 -7.95 -17.74
C GLU A 31 18.94 -6.45 -17.93
N ALA A 32 18.43 -5.77 -16.91
CA ALA A 32 18.12 -4.35 -16.98
C ALA A 32 19.39 -3.52 -17.22
N LYS A 33 19.44 -2.80 -18.34
CA LYS A 33 20.56 -1.91 -18.73
C LYS A 33 20.15 -0.45 -18.86
N THR A 34 18.88 -0.15 -18.63
CA THR A 34 18.31 1.20 -18.72
C THR A 34 17.33 1.44 -17.57
N ILE A 35 17.04 2.71 -17.24
CA ILE A 35 16.05 3.05 -16.22
C ILE A 35 14.66 2.44 -16.55
N PRO A 36 14.10 2.55 -17.75
CA PRO A 36 12.82 1.91 -18.07
C PRO A 36 12.81 0.39 -17.84
N ALA A 37 13.88 -0.31 -18.20
CA ALA A 37 13.99 -1.76 -17.97
C ALA A 37 14.06 -2.08 -16.46
N LEU A 38 14.79 -1.28 -15.68
CA LEU A 38 14.89 -1.42 -14.24
C LEU A 38 13.54 -1.14 -13.55
N VAL A 39 12.81 -0.11 -13.98
CA VAL A 39 11.46 0.20 -13.51
C VAL A 39 10.49 -0.93 -13.81
N GLN A 40 10.57 -1.54 -14.99
CA GLN A 40 9.71 -2.68 -15.33
C GLN A 40 10.01 -3.91 -14.48
N ALA A 41 11.29 -4.19 -14.22
CA ALA A 41 11.67 -5.26 -13.27
C ALA A 41 11.15 -4.97 -11.87
N TRP A 42 11.25 -3.72 -11.40
CA TRP A 42 10.74 -3.28 -10.09
C TRP A 42 9.22 -3.39 -9.96
N ARG A 43 8.46 -3.05 -11.01
CA ARG A 43 7.00 -3.24 -11.04
C ARG A 43 6.60 -4.69 -10.86
N THR A 44 7.29 -5.60 -11.57
CA THR A 44 7.05 -7.04 -11.46
C THR A 44 7.36 -7.54 -10.04
N PHE A 45 8.43 -7.04 -9.44
CA PHE A 45 8.84 -7.34 -8.09
C PHE A 45 7.80 -6.89 -7.04
N LEU A 46 7.28 -5.65 -7.13
CA LEU A 46 6.26 -5.14 -6.20
C LEU A 46 4.93 -5.88 -6.33
N SER A 47 4.54 -6.27 -7.53
CA SER A 47 3.20 -6.84 -7.78
C SER A 47 3.07 -8.33 -7.45
N GLY A 48 4.15 -9.05 -7.23
CA GLY A 48 4.07 -10.51 -7.14
C GLY A 48 4.99 -11.21 -6.15
N VAL A 49 5.94 -10.53 -5.53
CA VAL A 49 7.04 -11.23 -4.86
C VAL A 49 7.29 -10.79 -3.43
N ILE A 50 7.00 -9.57 -3.06
CA ILE A 50 7.38 -9.04 -1.76
C ILE A 50 6.19 -8.42 -1.05
N HIS A 51 5.78 -9.08 0.04
CA HIS A 51 4.85 -8.53 1.01
C HIS A 51 5.50 -7.46 1.90
N GLU A 52 6.84 -7.38 1.94
CA GLU A 52 7.59 -6.41 2.72
C GLU A 52 8.83 -5.96 1.96
N VAL A 53 8.93 -4.66 1.71
CA VAL A 53 10.11 -4.06 1.06
C VAL A 53 11.13 -3.67 2.13
N PRO A 54 12.33 -4.31 2.16
CA PRO A 54 13.34 -3.99 3.16
C PRO A 54 13.77 -2.53 3.14
N LEU A 55 14.09 -1.96 4.30
CA LEU A 55 14.46 -0.55 4.45
C LEU A 55 15.59 -0.13 3.49
N GLN A 56 16.61 -1.00 3.34
CA GLN A 56 17.76 -0.72 2.46
C GLN A 56 17.32 -0.54 0.99
N VAL A 57 16.29 -1.28 0.54
CA VAL A 57 15.74 -1.17 -0.82
C VAL A 57 14.93 0.10 -0.95
N LYS A 58 14.12 0.44 0.05
CA LYS A 58 13.37 1.71 0.08
C LYS A 58 14.31 2.91 -0.05
N ASP A 59 15.37 2.93 0.77
CA ASP A 59 16.39 3.98 0.74
C ASP A 59 17.16 4.04 -0.58
N ALA A 60 17.48 2.89 -1.15
CA ALA A 60 18.18 2.84 -2.42
C ALA A 60 17.29 3.30 -3.57
N PHE A 61 15.98 2.94 -3.53
CA PHE A 61 15.01 3.43 -4.50
C PHE A 61 14.79 4.94 -4.39
N ALA A 62 14.67 5.49 -3.19
CA ALA A 62 14.54 6.93 -2.98
C ALA A 62 15.71 7.70 -3.63
N ARG A 63 16.97 7.24 -3.39
CA ARG A 63 18.16 7.83 -4.01
C ARG A 63 18.21 7.67 -5.53
N LEU A 64 17.75 6.53 -6.04
CA LEU A 64 17.62 6.31 -7.49
C LEU A 64 16.60 7.28 -8.08
N TYR A 65 15.46 7.44 -7.41
CA TYR A 65 14.42 8.36 -7.84
C TYR A 65 14.89 9.82 -7.87
N ASP A 66 15.60 10.27 -6.84
CA ASP A 66 16.18 11.62 -6.80
C ASP A 66 17.13 11.88 -7.98
N THR A 67 17.83 10.83 -8.44
CA THR A 67 18.79 10.94 -9.54
C THR A 67 18.13 10.89 -10.93
N TYR A 68 17.10 10.02 -11.08
CA TYR A 68 16.49 9.68 -12.37
C TYR A 68 14.99 9.95 -12.43
N LYS A 69 14.52 10.96 -11.67
CA LYS A 69 13.09 11.27 -11.54
C LYS A 69 12.37 11.37 -12.89
N ALA A 70 12.96 12.09 -13.84
CA ALA A 70 12.32 12.31 -15.14
C ALA A 70 12.14 11.01 -15.94
N GLU A 71 13.16 10.14 -15.95
CA GLU A 71 13.12 8.86 -16.67
C GLU A 71 12.21 7.84 -15.98
N ILE A 72 12.17 7.86 -14.65
CA ILE A 72 11.28 6.98 -13.86
C ILE A 72 9.83 7.42 -14.06
N ASN A 73 9.53 8.71 -13.99
CA ASN A 73 8.18 9.24 -14.24
C ASN A 73 7.74 9.02 -15.70
N ALA A 74 8.67 9.14 -16.67
CA ALA A 74 8.40 8.79 -18.07
C ALA A 74 8.06 7.29 -18.27
N SER A 75 8.34 6.46 -17.26
CA SER A 75 7.94 5.05 -17.20
C SER A 75 6.69 4.82 -16.34
N ASP A 76 5.89 5.84 -16.06
CA ASP A 76 4.65 5.80 -15.25
C ASP A 76 4.85 5.26 -13.83
N LEU A 77 5.99 5.50 -13.22
CA LEU A 77 6.26 5.20 -11.82
C LEU A 77 6.60 6.49 -11.09
N TYR A 78 5.90 6.76 -10.00
CA TYR A 78 6.04 7.97 -9.18
C TYR A 78 6.38 7.59 -7.74
N TYR A 79 7.12 8.42 -7.04
CA TYR A 79 7.50 8.19 -5.65
C TYR A 79 7.19 9.41 -4.78
N ASN A 80 6.37 9.21 -3.75
CA ASN A 80 5.91 10.25 -2.82
C ASN A 80 5.34 11.49 -3.53
N GLU A 81 4.67 11.31 -4.65
CA GLU A 81 3.98 12.39 -5.38
C GLU A 81 2.76 11.88 -6.14
N ASP A 82 1.77 12.75 -6.35
CA ASP A 82 0.62 12.48 -7.21
C ASP A 82 1.04 12.58 -8.67
N PRO A 83 0.77 11.57 -9.50
CA PRO A 83 1.12 11.57 -10.93
C PRO A 83 0.52 12.72 -11.72
N GLN A 84 -0.64 13.26 -11.33
CA GLN A 84 -1.41 14.25 -12.10
C GLN A 84 -1.70 13.79 -13.53
N GLN A 85 -1.90 12.47 -13.71
CA GLN A 85 -2.12 11.83 -15.01
C GLN A 85 -3.54 11.28 -15.12
N ASN A 86 -4.11 11.32 -16.33
CA ASN A 86 -5.43 10.77 -16.62
C ASN A 86 -5.39 9.26 -16.93
N HIS A 87 -4.22 8.65 -16.97
CA HIS A 87 -4.05 7.21 -17.17
C HIS A 87 -3.49 6.54 -15.92
N ARG A 88 -3.58 5.23 -15.88
CA ARG A 88 -3.15 4.44 -14.74
C ARG A 88 -1.63 4.41 -14.59
N CYS A 89 -1.14 4.94 -13.48
CA CYS A 89 0.25 4.90 -13.08
C CYS A 89 0.46 4.01 -11.86
N MET A 90 1.70 3.65 -11.57
CA MET A 90 2.11 3.10 -10.30
C MET A 90 2.64 4.22 -9.41
N VAL A 91 2.18 4.29 -8.17
CA VAL A 91 2.67 5.24 -7.17
C VAL A 91 3.23 4.46 -6.00
N LEU A 92 4.45 4.75 -5.63
CA LEU A 92 5.12 4.18 -4.47
C LEU A 92 5.18 5.24 -3.38
N ILE A 93 4.63 4.93 -2.21
CA ILE A 93 4.66 5.79 -1.03
C ILE A 93 5.68 5.21 -0.04
N GLY A 94 6.81 5.88 0.05
CA GLY A 94 7.89 5.55 0.98
C GLY A 94 7.81 6.33 2.28
N ASP A 95 8.98 6.60 2.88
CA ASP A 95 9.05 7.39 4.09
C ASP A 95 8.89 8.89 3.80
N ALA A 96 8.37 9.61 4.79
CA ALA A 96 8.25 11.06 4.70
C ALA A 96 9.63 11.71 4.62
N PRO A 97 9.81 12.71 3.74
CA PRO A 97 11.05 13.48 3.73
C PRO A 97 11.30 14.16 5.08
N ALA A 98 12.56 14.25 5.49
CA ALA A 98 12.95 14.90 6.75
C ALA A 98 12.36 16.33 6.84
N GLY A 99 11.71 16.62 7.98
CA GLY A 99 11.02 17.88 8.23
C GLY A 99 9.63 17.99 7.59
N LYS A 100 9.13 16.93 6.95
CA LYS A 100 7.78 16.84 6.36
C LYS A 100 6.94 15.69 6.92
N GLU A 101 7.28 15.15 8.08
CA GLU A 101 6.65 13.96 8.69
C GLU A 101 5.14 14.16 8.94
N ASN A 102 4.68 15.42 9.03
CA ASN A 102 3.27 15.75 9.20
C ASN A 102 2.56 16.17 7.91
N ALA A 103 3.27 16.26 6.79
CA ALA A 103 2.64 16.57 5.52
C ALA A 103 1.80 15.37 5.05
N VAL A 104 0.58 15.64 4.60
CA VAL A 104 -0.32 14.63 4.02
C VAL A 104 -0.24 14.74 2.51
N LEU A 105 0.16 13.66 1.87
CA LEU A 105 0.13 13.56 0.41
C LEU A 105 -1.29 13.20 -0.04
N GLN A 106 -1.76 13.82 -1.11
CA GLN A 106 -3.05 13.48 -1.74
C GLN A 106 -2.78 12.74 -3.05
N ILE A 107 -3.40 11.59 -3.24
CA ILE A 107 -3.36 10.82 -4.50
C ILE A 107 -4.79 10.59 -4.96
N ASN A 108 -5.11 11.01 -6.17
CA ASN A 108 -6.41 10.83 -6.77
C ASN A 108 -6.30 10.18 -8.16
N GLY A 109 -7.43 9.77 -8.72
CA GLY A 109 -7.50 9.18 -10.05
C GLY A 109 -7.70 7.66 -10.06
N ASN A 110 -7.01 6.96 -10.94
CA ASN A 110 -7.13 5.51 -11.09
C ASN A 110 -5.74 4.86 -11.11
N HIS A 111 -5.01 5.00 -10.00
CA HIS A 111 -3.64 4.56 -9.91
C HIS A 111 -3.50 3.28 -9.06
N HIS A 112 -2.41 2.53 -9.26
CA HIS A 112 -1.97 1.50 -8.34
C HIS A 112 -1.01 2.11 -7.32
N VAL A 113 -1.41 2.18 -6.07
CA VAL A 113 -0.64 2.81 -4.99
C VAL A 113 -0.10 1.74 -4.05
N TYR A 114 1.21 1.70 -3.86
CA TYR A 114 1.88 0.82 -2.90
C TYR A 114 2.44 1.66 -1.75
N VAL A 115 1.93 1.46 -0.56
CA VAL A 115 2.39 2.16 0.65
C VAL A 115 3.35 1.23 1.40
N ILE A 116 4.63 1.58 1.37
CA ILE A 116 5.74 0.78 1.93
C ILE A 116 6.54 1.54 3.00
N GLY A 117 6.18 2.78 3.29
CA GLY A 117 6.82 3.63 4.27
C GLY A 117 5.82 4.41 5.11
N ASN A 118 6.30 5.35 5.90
CA ASN A 118 5.53 6.08 6.91
C ASN A 118 4.93 7.42 6.45
N GLN A 119 5.05 7.78 5.17
CA GLN A 119 4.45 9.00 4.64
C GLN A 119 2.93 8.97 4.84
N LYS A 120 2.38 9.99 5.50
CA LYS A 120 0.92 10.15 5.62
C LYS A 120 0.32 10.42 4.24
N VAL A 121 -0.71 9.66 3.89
CA VAL A 121 -1.33 9.75 2.57
C VAL A 121 -2.85 9.62 2.65
N THR A 122 -3.56 10.43 1.87
CA THR A 122 -4.98 10.25 1.56
C THR A 122 -5.13 9.85 0.11
N ILE A 123 -5.83 8.76 -0.15
CA ILE A 123 -5.98 8.16 -1.48
C ILE A 123 -7.47 8.06 -1.80
N GLY A 124 -7.88 8.71 -2.88
CA GLY A 124 -9.28 8.82 -3.28
C GLY A 124 -9.60 8.24 -4.65
N ASP A 125 -10.75 8.64 -5.16
CA ASP A 125 -11.33 8.24 -6.45
C ASP A 125 -11.43 6.71 -6.62
N SER A 126 -10.78 6.16 -7.65
CA SER A 126 -10.81 4.73 -8.00
C SER A 126 -9.43 4.07 -7.90
N CYS A 127 -8.57 4.57 -7.02
CA CYS A 127 -7.25 3.99 -6.81
C CYS A 127 -7.32 2.56 -6.24
N HIS A 128 -6.34 1.74 -6.62
CA HIS A 128 -6.08 0.44 -6.02
C HIS A 128 -4.89 0.56 -5.10
N VAL A 129 -5.07 0.24 -3.82
CA VAL A 129 -4.09 0.51 -2.76
C VAL A 129 -3.61 -0.80 -2.14
N THR A 130 -2.32 -0.96 -2.00
CA THR A 130 -1.71 -2.02 -1.17
C THR A 130 -0.92 -1.35 -0.06
N VAL A 131 -1.22 -1.70 1.20
CA VAL A 131 -0.54 -1.16 2.38
C VAL A 131 0.28 -2.27 3.02
N SER A 132 1.60 -2.08 3.08
CA SER A 132 2.57 -3.08 3.53
C SER A 132 3.65 -2.45 4.43
N ALA A 133 3.23 -1.56 5.35
CA ALA A 133 4.14 -0.86 6.27
C ALA A 133 3.55 -0.83 7.68
N ASP A 134 4.34 -1.25 8.69
CA ASP A 134 3.88 -1.44 10.07
C ASP A 134 3.41 -0.14 10.75
N ASP A 135 4.15 0.95 10.62
CA ASP A 135 3.90 2.21 11.34
C ASP A 135 3.18 3.27 10.47
N THR A 136 2.38 2.82 9.50
CA THR A 136 1.70 3.73 8.60
C THR A 136 0.21 3.83 8.89
N ARG A 137 -0.34 5.03 8.68
CA ARG A 137 -1.78 5.28 8.65
C ARG A 137 -2.16 5.86 7.30
N VAL A 138 -2.92 5.10 6.55
CA VAL A 138 -3.42 5.46 5.23
C VAL A 138 -4.89 5.83 5.34
N THR A 139 -5.29 6.96 4.78
CA THR A 139 -6.70 7.29 4.60
C THR A 139 -7.12 6.94 3.18
N VAL A 140 -8.16 6.13 3.03
CA VAL A 140 -8.76 5.80 1.73
C VAL A 140 -10.19 6.35 1.67
N THR A 141 -10.56 6.94 0.54
CA THR A 141 -11.86 7.63 0.36
C THR A 141 -12.56 7.21 -0.92
N ASP A 142 -13.76 7.68 -1.10
CA ASP A 142 -14.57 7.57 -2.33
C ASP A 142 -14.85 6.11 -2.74
N HIS A 143 -14.25 5.63 -3.81
CA HIS A 143 -14.41 4.28 -4.34
C HIS A 143 -13.07 3.52 -4.39
N ALA A 144 -12.08 3.97 -3.63
CA ALA A 144 -10.79 3.31 -3.56
C ALA A 144 -10.93 1.86 -3.05
N VAL A 145 -10.14 0.96 -3.64
CA VAL A 145 -10.06 -0.44 -3.22
C VAL A 145 -8.70 -0.67 -2.58
N ALA A 146 -8.69 -1.04 -1.30
CA ALA A 146 -7.47 -1.20 -0.54
C ALA A 146 -7.30 -2.63 -0.02
N THR A 147 -6.08 -3.12 -0.11
CA THR A 147 -5.62 -4.33 0.59
C THR A 147 -4.60 -3.92 1.62
N ILE A 148 -4.83 -4.33 2.87
CA ILE A 148 -3.89 -4.11 3.97
C ILE A 148 -3.22 -5.43 4.33
N GLU A 149 -1.90 -5.43 4.31
CA GLU A 149 -1.06 -6.55 4.75
C GLU A 149 -0.48 -6.27 6.13
N LYS A 150 -0.15 -5.00 6.40
CA LYS A 150 0.36 -4.48 7.67
C LYS A 150 -0.03 -3.01 7.85
N GLY A 151 -0.06 -2.54 9.12
CA GLY A 151 -0.34 -1.16 9.45
C GLY A 151 -1.81 -0.87 9.69
N SER A 152 -2.25 0.36 9.40
CA SER A 152 -3.63 0.78 9.63
C SER A 152 -4.23 1.57 8.47
N ILE A 153 -5.53 1.35 8.24
CA ILE A 153 -6.33 2.08 7.24
C ILE A 153 -7.50 2.78 7.94
N GLU A 154 -7.72 4.04 7.57
CA GLU A 154 -8.95 4.76 7.85
C GLU A 154 -9.75 4.93 6.55
N ALA A 155 -10.92 4.31 6.47
CA ALA A 155 -11.71 4.20 5.26
C ALA A 155 -13.00 5.04 5.35
N TRP A 156 -13.29 5.81 4.31
CA TRP A 156 -14.43 6.70 4.19
C TRP A 156 -15.20 6.51 2.89
N GLY A 157 -16.43 7.01 2.84
CA GLY A 157 -17.26 7.02 1.64
C GLY A 157 -17.73 5.62 1.26
N ARG A 158 -17.37 5.16 0.08
CA ARG A 158 -17.68 3.83 -0.47
C ARG A 158 -16.43 2.98 -0.68
N ALA A 159 -15.35 3.28 0.03
CA ALA A 159 -14.13 2.52 -0.06
C ALA A 159 -14.35 1.04 0.29
N GLN A 160 -13.56 0.17 -0.32
CA GLN A 160 -13.54 -1.26 -0.04
C GLN A 160 -12.16 -1.61 0.53
N VAL A 161 -12.15 -2.23 1.71
CA VAL A 161 -10.89 -2.60 2.39
C VAL A 161 -10.89 -4.08 2.69
N SER A 162 -9.77 -4.75 2.42
CA SER A 162 -9.57 -6.16 2.73
C SER A 162 -8.17 -6.42 3.27
N GLY A 163 -7.98 -7.52 4.01
CA GLY A 163 -6.68 -8.03 4.44
C GLY A 163 -6.53 -8.14 5.96
N HIS A 164 -5.31 -7.91 6.46
CA HIS A 164 -4.92 -8.06 7.87
C HIS A 164 -4.50 -6.70 8.45
N GLY A 165 -4.82 -6.42 9.71
CA GLY A 165 -4.39 -5.19 10.40
C GLY A 165 -5.54 -4.41 11.00
N ASP A 166 -5.30 -3.12 11.28
CA ASP A 166 -6.28 -2.27 11.95
C ASP A 166 -7.03 -1.41 10.93
N ILE A 167 -8.36 -1.53 10.93
CA ILE A 167 -9.23 -0.81 10.00
C ILE A 167 -10.21 0.04 10.81
N THR A 168 -10.18 1.36 10.60
CA THR A 168 -11.23 2.26 11.05
C THR A 168 -12.14 2.57 9.87
N CYS A 169 -13.41 2.23 9.93
CA CYS A 169 -14.36 2.46 8.85
C CYS A 169 -15.47 3.44 9.21
N HIS A 170 -15.86 4.24 8.21
CA HIS A 170 -16.89 5.26 8.28
C HIS A 170 -17.87 5.16 7.11
N ASP A 171 -19.03 5.80 7.23
CA ASP A 171 -20.03 5.95 6.16
C ASP A 171 -20.58 4.65 5.59
N SER A 172 -20.25 4.36 4.33
CA SER A 172 -20.74 3.21 3.57
C SER A 172 -19.62 2.27 3.12
N THR A 173 -18.54 2.19 3.90
CA THR A 173 -17.41 1.30 3.59
C THR A 173 -17.80 -0.18 3.62
N VAL A 174 -17.10 -0.97 2.81
CA VAL A 174 -17.15 -2.44 2.84
C VAL A 174 -15.82 -2.96 3.35
N VAL A 175 -15.87 -3.77 4.39
CA VAL A 175 -14.66 -4.34 5.02
C VAL A 175 -14.70 -5.85 4.95
N SER A 176 -13.56 -6.47 4.56
CA SER A 176 -13.33 -7.91 4.66
C SER A 176 -11.99 -8.12 5.37
N ILE A 177 -12.03 -8.49 6.65
CA ILE A 177 -10.84 -8.61 7.48
C ILE A 177 -10.55 -10.06 7.85
N ASP A 178 -9.28 -10.45 7.80
CA ASP A 178 -8.77 -11.76 8.15
C ASP A 178 -7.67 -11.64 9.21
N GLY A 179 -8.06 -11.54 10.47
CA GLY A 179 -7.19 -11.17 11.59
C GLY A 179 -7.07 -9.65 11.76
N GLY A 180 -6.83 -9.19 13.00
CA GLY A 180 -6.74 -7.77 13.33
C GLY A 180 -8.05 -7.17 13.85
N VAL A 181 -8.19 -5.84 13.79
CA VAL A 181 -9.28 -5.11 14.46
C VAL A 181 -10.00 -4.18 13.49
N VAL A 182 -11.34 -4.21 13.54
CA VAL A 182 -12.18 -3.20 12.87
C VAL A 182 -12.79 -2.28 13.92
N HIS A 183 -12.49 -1.00 13.85
CA HIS A 183 -13.15 0.07 14.58
C HIS A 183 -14.24 0.70 13.71
N ASP A 184 -15.48 0.29 13.95
CA ASP A 184 -16.61 0.66 13.12
C ASP A 184 -17.28 1.95 13.63
N HIS A 185 -17.23 3.01 12.84
CA HIS A 185 -17.99 4.26 13.01
C HIS A 185 -19.11 4.41 11.96
N GLY A 186 -19.17 3.51 10.99
CA GLY A 186 -20.15 3.41 9.95
C GLY A 186 -19.71 2.41 8.90
N HIS A 187 -20.61 1.59 8.36
CA HIS A 187 -20.29 0.59 7.36
C HIS A 187 -21.50 0.25 6.50
N LEU A 188 -21.25 -0.22 5.28
CA LEU A 188 -22.24 -0.91 4.45
C LEU A 188 -22.27 -2.41 4.79
N GLN A 189 -21.08 -3.02 4.94
CA GLN A 189 -20.93 -4.43 5.28
C GLN A 189 -19.56 -4.70 5.90
N ILE A 190 -19.52 -5.57 6.92
CA ILE A 190 -18.28 -6.11 7.49
C ILE A 190 -18.33 -7.62 7.43
N LEU A 191 -17.28 -8.23 6.87
CA LEU A 191 -17.00 -9.67 6.88
C LEU A 191 -15.75 -9.88 7.71
N ALA A 192 -15.82 -10.61 8.81
CA ALA A 192 -14.69 -10.85 9.68
C ALA A 192 -14.42 -12.35 9.83
N TYR A 193 -13.17 -12.74 9.66
CA TYR A 193 -12.70 -14.11 9.64
C TYR A 193 -11.63 -14.35 10.70
N ASN A 194 -11.36 -15.61 11.01
CA ASN A 194 -10.32 -16.06 11.95
C ASN A 194 -10.39 -15.34 13.31
N ASP A 195 -9.29 -14.82 13.82
CA ASP A 195 -9.21 -14.16 15.14
C ASP A 195 -9.52 -12.65 15.07
N SER A 196 -10.28 -12.19 14.07
CA SER A 196 -10.64 -10.77 13.92
C SER A 196 -11.56 -10.29 15.06
N LEU A 197 -11.34 -9.06 15.49
CA LEU A 197 -12.22 -8.34 16.41
C LEU A 197 -12.96 -7.22 15.68
N VAL A 198 -14.28 -7.22 15.73
CA VAL A 198 -15.10 -6.10 15.25
C VAL A 198 -15.65 -5.32 16.46
N ASP A 199 -15.26 -4.08 16.60
CA ASP A 199 -15.75 -3.16 17.61
C ASP A 199 -16.75 -2.18 16.96
N SER A 200 -18.05 -2.40 17.18
CA SER A 200 -19.13 -1.72 16.44
C SER A 200 -20.27 -1.27 17.35
N PHE A 201 -21.06 -0.29 16.88
CA PHE A 201 -22.32 0.12 17.51
C PHE A 201 -23.51 -0.76 17.10
N THR A 202 -23.35 -1.65 16.15
CA THR A 202 -24.44 -2.44 15.59
C THR A 202 -23.95 -3.81 15.11
N LYS A 203 -24.79 -4.80 15.24
CA LYS A 203 -24.56 -6.11 14.60
C LYS A 203 -25.15 -6.22 13.18
N ARG A 204 -25.82 -5.17 12.70
CA ARG A 204 -26.47 -5.19 11.40
C ARG A 204 -25.42 -5.23 10.29
N ARG A 205 -25.54 -6.20 9.37
CA ARG A 205 -24.60 -6.42 8.26
C ARG A 205 -23.15 -6.71 8.68
N VAL A 206 -22.97 -7.18 9.91
CA VAL A 206 -21.70 -7.75 10.39
C VAL A 206 -21.83 -9.26 10.32
N MET A 207 -20.98 -9.94 9.58
CA MET A 207 -20.91 -11.38 9.45
C MET A 207 -19.58 -11.86 10.00
N LEU A 208 -19.65 -12.76 10.96
CA LEU A 208 -18.52 -13.32 11.66
C LEU A 208 -18.35 -14.79 11.24
N TYR A 209 -17.12 -15.16 10.95
CA TYR A 209 -16.73 -16.50 10.57
C TYR A 209 -15.60 -16.99 11.49
N ASP A 210 -15.47 -18.29 11.62
CA ASP A 210 -14.45 -18.97 12.42
C ASP A 210 -14.45 -18.49 13.88
N LYS A 211 -13.38 -17.84 14.33
CA LYS A 211 -13.21 -17.31 15.69
C LYS A 211 -13.41 -15.80 15.81
N ALA A 212 -13.87 -15.15 14.72
CA ALA A 212 -14.10 -13.71 14.75
C ALA A 212 -15.12 -13.32 15.81
N THR A 213 -14.90 -12.21 16.48
CA THR A 213 -15.72 -11.72 17.59
C THR A 213 -16.28 -10.34 17.33
N LEU A 214 -17.46 -10.06 17.89
CA LEU A 214 -18.09 -8.75 17.84
C LEU A 214 -18.22 -8.20 19.25
N GLN A 215 -17.62 -7.04 19.48
CA GLN A 215 -17.82 -6.22 20.66
C GLN A 215 -18.80 -5.09 20.32
N LEU A 216 -19.94 -5.03 21.01
CA LEU A 216 -20.89 -3.94 20.82
C LEU A 216 -20.60 -2.79 21.77
N ARG A 217 -20.38 -1.62 21.23
CA ARG A 217 -20.24 -0.36 21.97
C ARG A 217 -21.62 0.29 22.20
N PRO A 218 -21.86 0.93 23.35
CA PRO A 218 -23.02 1.80 23.51
C PRO A 218 -22.92 2.97 22.50
N ARG A 219 -24.04 3.35 21.88
CA ARG A 219 -24.09 4.57 21.09
C ARG A 219 -23.85 5.76 22.02
N GLU A 220 -22.86 6.55 21.73
CA GLU A 220 -22.73 7.88 22.32
C GLU A 220 -23.95 8.71 21.90
N LYS A 221 -24.61 9.33 22.89
CA LYS A 221 -25.84 10.14 22.71
C LYS A 221 -25.50 11.50 22.14
#